data_39e879ebfd4ce5c4761854035538f960
#
_entry.id   39e879ebfd4ce5c4761854035538f960
#
_cell.length_a   1.000
_cell.length_b   1.000
_cell.length_c   1.000
_cell.angle_alpha   90.00
_cell.angle_beta   90.00
_cell.angle_gamma   90.00
#
_symmetry.space_group_name_H-M   'P 1'
#
loop_
_entity.id
_entity.type
_entity.pdbx_description
1 polymer ?
#
loop_
_entity_poly.entity_id
_entity_poly.type
_entity_poly.pdbx_seq_one_letter_code
_entity_poly.pdbx_strand_id
1 'polypeptide(L)'
;MTGWLLDTNILSELRRPKPDPRVTTFIAEQSLGSLHVSTVSFAEIRFGIELLTDAGRRSELNDWLSRKVRPMFEHRVLEITEDVMLKWRLLVRRGAKSAILFRSLT
;
A
#
# COMPACT_ATOMS: atom_id res chain seq x y z
N MET A 1 -19.39 -1.89 -0.37
CA MET A 1 -18.35 -2.04 -1.41
C MET A 1 -17.25 -2.96 -0.90
N THR A 2 -16.77 -3.87 -1.71
CA THR A 2 -15.64 -4.72 -1.34
C THR A 2 -14.39 -4.27 -2.08
N GLY A 3 -13.24 -4.49 -1.48
CA GLY A 3 -11.96 -4.14 -2.09
C GLY A 3 -10.80 -4.76 -1.32
N TRP A 4 -9.59 -4.44 -1.77
CA TRP A 4 -8.36 -4.91 -1.16
C TRP A 4 -7.62 -3.72 -0.55
N LEU A 5 -7.21 -3.87 0.70
CA LEU A 5 -6.32 -2.91 1.34
C LEU A 5 -4.90 -3.47 1.25
N LEU A 6 -4.06 -2.78 0.49
CA LEU A 6 -2.68 -3.18 0.28
C LEU A 6 -1.80 -2.60 1.38
N ASP A 7 -0.92 -3.41 1.94
CA ASP A 7 0.02 -2.90 2.92
C ASP A 7 1.30 -2.37 2.25
N THR A 8 2.17 -1.80 3.07
CA THR A 8 3.42 -1.20 2.63
C THR A 8 4.33 -2.21 1.92
N ASN A 9 4.31 -3.48 2.34
CA ASN A 9 5.17 -4.51 1.75
C ASN A 9 4.80 -4.79 0.31
N ILE A 10 3.49 -4.83 0.01
CA ILE A 10 3.02 -5.00 -1.38
C ILE A 10 3.47 -3.84 -2.25
N LEU A 11 3.30 -2.60 -1.79
CA LEU A 11 3.70 -1.42 -2.54
C LEU A 11 5.21 -1.39 -2.78
N SER A 12 5.99 -1.72 -1.75
CA SER A 12 7.45 -1.77 -1.85
C SER A 12 7.92 -2.85 -2.81
N GLU A 13 7.23 -3.99 -2.85
CA GLU A 13 7.58 -5.07 -3.76
C GLU A 13 7.41 -4.65 -5.22
N LEU A 14 6.37 -3.89 -5.54
CA LEU A 14 6.09 -3.45 -6.91
C LEU A 14 7.19 -2.56 -7.50
N ARG A 15 8.00 -1.89 -6.68
CA ARG A 15 9.10 -1.04 -7.18
C ARG A 15 10.39 -1.79 -7.45
N ARG A 16 10.51 -3.06 -7.04
CA ARG A 16 11.72 -3.84 -7.25
C ARG A 16 11.91 -4.15 -8.74
N PRO A 17 13.16 -4.22 -9.23
CA PRO A 17 13.40 -4.59 -10.63
C PRO A 17 12.84 -5.96 -11.02
N LYS A 18 12.85 -6.92 -10.07
CA LYS A 18 12.28 -8.25 -10.25
C LYS A 18 11.30 -8.52 -9.10
N PRO A 19 10.08 -7.96 -9.17
CA PRO A 19 9.11 -8.18 -8.12
C PRO A 19 8.70 -9.64 -8.04
N ASP A 20 8.25 -10.05 -6.86
CA ASP A 20 7.74 -11.41 -6.64
C ASP A 20 6.55 -11.65 -7.59
N PRO A 21 6.62 -12.72 -8.43
CA PRO A 21 5.54 -13.01 -9.38
C PRO A 21 4.18 -13.20 -8.72
N ARG A 22 4.14 -13.68 -7.48
CA ARG A 22 2.87 -13.85 -6.75
C ARG A 22 2.21 -12.51 -6.49
N VAL A 23 2.99 -11.48 -6.19
CA VAL A 23 2.47 -10.13 -5.96
C VAL A 23 2.00 -9.52 -7.27
N THR A 24 2.83 -9.56 -8.32
CA THR A 24 2.46 -8.98 -9.61
C THR A 24 1.24 -9.68 -10.21
N THR A 25 1.14 -10.99 -10.09
CA THR A 25 -0.02 -11.75 -10.57
C THR A 25 -1.28 -11.36 -9.80
N PHE A 26 -1.19 -11.30 -8.47
CA PHE A 26 -2.33 -10.89 -7.66
C PHE A 26 -2.84 -9.51 -8.07
N ILE A 27 -1.96 -8.54 -8.20
CA ILE A 27 -2.34 -7.16 -8.56
C ILE A 27 -2.97 -7.13 -9.96
N ALA A 28 -2.38 -7.86 -10.92
CA ALA A 28 -2.87 -7.88 -12.29
C ALA A 28 -4.27 -8.51 -12.42
N GLU A 29 -4.63 -9.40 -11.52
CA GLU A 29 -5.95 -10.05 -11.52
C GLU A 29 -7.05 -9.18 -10.93
N GLN A 30 -6.70 -8.10 -10.22
CA GLN A 30 -7.68 -7.22 -9.60
C GLN A 30 -7.99 -6.03 -10.49
N SER A 31 -9.22 -5.52 -10.42
CA SER A 31 -9.53 -4.24 -11.02
C SER A 31 -8.85 -3.13 -10.21
N LEU A 32 -8.31 -2.13 -10.88
CA LEU A 32 -7.61 -1.03 -10.19
C LEU A 32 -8.53 -0.34 -9.17
N GLY A 33 -9.81 -0.19 -9.50
CA GLY A 33 -10.77 0.44 -8.60
C GLY A 33 -11.03 -0.33 -7.31
N SER A 34 -10.64 -1.60 -7.23
CA SER A 34 -10.76 -2.41 -6.01
C SER A 34 -9.54 -2.34 -5.10
N LEU A 35 -8.47 -1.70 -5.55
CA LEU A 35 -7.21 -1.61 -4.80
C LEU A 35 -7.15 -0.30 -4.02
N HIS A 36 -6.92 -0.40 -2.73
CA HIS A 36 -6.87 0.73 -1.80
C HIS A 36 -5.57 0.68 -0.99
N VAL A 37 -5.13 1.84 -0.53
CA VAL A 37 -4.00 1.98 0.39
C VAL A 37 -4.43 2.86 1.56
N SER A 38 -3.68 2.81 2.66
CA SER A 38 -3.96 3.68 3.79
C SER A 38 -2.96 4.83 3.88
N THR A 39 -3.34 5.89 4.59
CA THR A 39 -2.43 6.98 4.90
C THR A 39 -1.22 6.49 5.70
N VAL A 40 -1.41 5.46 6.53
CA VAL A 40 -0.31 4.84 7.29
C VAL A 40 0.73 4.21 6.36
N SER A 41 0.30 3.51 5.31
CA SER A 41 1.22 2.92 4.34
C SER A 41 2.06 3.99 3.64
N PHE A 42 1.46 5.09 3.25
CA PHE A 42 2.22 6.21 2.67
C PHE A 42 3.21 6.81 3.69
N ALA A 43 2.80 6.95 4.94
CA ALA A 43 3.69 7.46 5.98
C ALA A 43 4.88 6.53 6.21
N GLU A 44 4.65 5.22 6.22
CA GLU A 44 5.71 4.24 6.37
C GLU A 44 6.70 4.27 5.19
N ILE A 45 6.18 4.40 3.97
CA ILE A 45 7.03 4.54 2.79
C ILE A 45 7.88 5.81 2.89
N ARG A 46 7.26 6.94 3.23
CA ARG A 46 7.97 8.21 3.39
C ARG A 46 9.04 8.12 4.47
N PHE A 47 8.74 7.48 5.59
CA PHE A 47 9.71 7.27 6.65
C PHE A 47 10.91 6.45 6.14
N GLY A 48 10.66 5.36 5.42
CA GLY A 48 11.74 4.56 4.85
C GLY A 48 12.61 5.34 3.87
N ILE A 49 12.01 6.22 3.08
CA ILE A 49 12.75 7.08 2.15
C ILE A 49 13.64 8.07 2.92
N GLU A 50 13.11 8.68 3.99
CA GLU A 50 13.87 9.63 4.82
C GLU A 50 15.09 9.00 5.48
N LEU A 51 15.06 7.69 5.75
CA LEU A 51 16.18 6.98 6.35
C LEU A 51 17.34 6.74 5.37
N LEU A 52 17.13 6.93 4.07
CA LEU A 52 18.18 6.74 3.09
C LEU A 52 19.21 7.86 3.16
N THR A 53 20.49 7.48 3.15
CA THR A 53 21.60 8.45 3.19
C THR A 53 21.94 9.00 1.81
N ASP A 54 21.64 8.25 0.75
CA ASP A 54 21.89 8.66 -0.63
C ASP A 54 20.80 9.60 -1.11
N ALA A 55 21.16 10.87 -1.34
CA ALA A 55 20.23 11.91 -1.77
C ALA A 55 19.61 11.59 -3.16
N GLY A 56 20.39 11.00 -4.07
CA GLY A 56 19.89 10.60 -5.38
C GLY A 56 18.81 9.54 -5.27
N ARG A 57 19.03 8.54 -4.42
CA ARG A 57 18.08 7.47 -4.18
C ARG A 57 16.80 7.98 -3.54
N ARG A 58 16.93 8.89 -2.56
CA ARG A 58 15.74 9.53 -1.94
C ARG A 58 14.92 10.27 -2.98
N SER A 59 15.57 11.03 -3.84
CA SER A 59 14.88 11.78 -4.89
C SER A 59 14.13 10.85 -5.84
N GLU A 60 14.77 9.77 -6.29
CA GLU A 60 14.13 8.78 -7.15
C GLU A 60 12.88 8.17 -6.51
N LEU A 61 12.97 7.80 -5.23
CA LEU A 61 11.85 7.18 -4.54
C LEU A 61 10.74 8.17 -4.21
N ASN A 62 11.07 9.42 -3.90
CA ASN A 62 10.07 10.47 -3.74
C ASN A 62 9.32 10.73 -5.06
N ASP A 63 10.03 10.74 -6.18
CA ASP A 63 9.41 10.88 -7.50
C ASP A 63 8.51 9.70 -7.83
N TRP A 64 8.97 8.48 -7.55
CA TRP A 64 8.16 7.28 -7.72
C TRP A 64 6.85 7.36 -6.92
N LEU A 65 6.94 7.75 -5.65
CA LEU A 65 5.76 7.86 -4.80
C LEU A 65 4.80 8.93 -5.33
N SER A 66 5.30 10.11 -5.67
CA SER A 66 4.48 11.26 -6.06
C SER A 66 3.87 11.12 -7.45
N ARG A 67 4.62 10.55 -8.39
CA ARG A 67 4.23 10.53 -9.80
C ARG A 67 3.60 9.25 -10.27
N LYS A 68 3.87 8.13 -9.59
CA LYS A 68 3.35 6.82 -9.97
C LYS A 68 2.36 6.27 -8.97
N VAL A 69 2.74 6.21 -7.70
CA VAL A 69 1.92 5.55 -6.68
C VAL A 69 0.69 6.38 -6.32
N ARG A 70 0.88 7.64 -5.95
CA ARG A 70 -0.24 8.49 -5.54
C ARG A 70 -1.33 8.63 -6.61
N PRO A 71 -0.97 8.90 -7.88
CA PRO A 71 -1.99 8.97 -8.93
C PRO A 71 -2.74 7.65 -9.15
N MET A 72 -2.03 6.51 -9.00
CA MET A 72 -2.64 5.19 -9.15
C MET A 72 -3.77 4.96 -8.15
N PHE A 73 -3.65 5.51 -6.94
CA PHE A 73 -4.62 5.33 -5.86
C PHE A 73 -5.44 6.59 -5.58
N GLU A 74 -5.50 7.53 -6.52
CA GLU A 74 -6.31 8.73 -6.36
C GLU A 74 -7.76 8.35 -6.02
N HIS A 75 -8.31 8.96 -4.97
CA HIS A 75 -9.64 8.66 -4.40
C HIS A 75 -9.77 7.27 -3.75
N ARG A 76 -8.67 6.53 -3.62
CA ARG A 76 -8.68 5.22 -2.98
C ARG A 76 -7.69 5.12 -1.82
N VAL A 77 -7.39 6.25 -1.20
CA VAL A 77 -6.59 6.31 0.03
C VAL A 77 -7.54 6.34 1.21
N LEU A 78 -7.43 5.34 2.09
CA LEU A 78 -8.25 5.25 3.28
C LEU A 78 -7.57 5.98 4.44
N GLU A 79 -8.28 6.91 5.04
CA GLU A 79 -7.82 7.55 6.27
C GLU A 79 -7.94 6.55 7.42
N ILE A 80 -6.93 6.54 8.29
CA ILE A 80 -6.92 5.64 9.42
C ILE A 80 -7.69 6.28 10.57
N THR A 81 -8.87 5.74 10.82
CA THR A 81 -9.67 6.03 12.00
C THR A 81 -9.40 4.97 13.07
N GLU A 82 -9.90 5.21 14.28
CA GLU A 82 -9.81 4.23 15.35
C GLU A 82 -10.45 2.90 14.96
N ASP A 83 -11.61 2.94 14.31
CA ASP A 83 -12.32 1.73 13.88
C ASP A 83 -11.52 0.95 12.84
N VAL A 84 -10.91 1.64 11.88
CA VAL A 84 -10.07 1.01 10.87
C VAL A 84 -8.86 0.34 11.53
N MET A 85 -8.21 1.02 12.47
CA MET A 85 -7.07 0.46 13.19
C MET A 85 -7.47 -0.80 13.97
N LEU A 86 -8.61 -0.77 14.62
CA LEU A 86 -9.11 -1.93 15.35
C LEU A 86 -9.33 -3.12 14.42
N LYS A 87 -9.99 -2.90 13.29
CA LYS A 87 -10.23 -3.95 12.30
C LYS A 87 -8.94 -4.52 11.74
N TRP A 88 -7.98 -3.66 11.44
CA TRP A 88 -6.66 -4.07 10.96
C TRP A 88 -5.98 -5.00 11.98
N ARG A 89 -5.93 -4.57 13.25
CA ARG A 89 -5.29 -5.35 14.32
C ARG A 89 -5.95 -6.72 14.49
N LEU A 90 -7.26 -6.78 14.44
CA LEU A 90 -7.99 -8.04 14.55
C LEU A 90 -7.70 -8.97 13.39
N LEU A 91 -7.62 -8.46 12.17
CA LEU A 91 -7.30 -9.25 10.99
C LEU A 91 -5.85 -9.76 11.02
N VAL A 92 -4.91 -8.92 11.41
CA VAL A 92 -3.50 -9.34 11.55
C VAL A 92 -3.36 -10.42 12.60
N ARG A 93 -4.08 -10.31 13.72
CA ARG A 93 -4.09 -11.33 14.77
C ARG A 93 -4.58 -12.67 14.26
N ARG A 94 -5.50 -12.68 13.28
CA ARG A 94 -6.02 -13.91 12.67
C ARG A 94 -5.10 -14.47 11.58
N GLY A 95 -3.92 -13.89 11.40
CA GLY A 95 -2.94 -14.33 10.41
C GLY A 95 -3.16 -13.78 9.00
N ALA A 96 -3.87 -12.66 8.87
CA ALA A 96 -4.04 -11.99 7.58
C ALA A 96 -2.68 -11.60 7.00
N LYS A 97 -2.58 -11.67 5.68
CA LYS A 97 -1.35 -11.39 4.95
C LYS A 97 -1.32 -9.94 4.45
N SER A 98 -0.34 -9.61 3.62
CA SER A 98 -0.03 -8.26 3.17
C SER A 98 -1.12 -7.57 2.36
N ALA A 99 -2.09 -8.30 1.86
CA ALA A 99 -3.26 -7.73 1.20
C ALA A 99 -4.50 -8.25 1.91
N ILE A 100 -5.40 -7.36 2.28
CA ILE A 100 -6.58 -7.68 3.07
C ILE A 100 -7.82 -7.30 2.30
N LEU A 101 -8.71 -8.28 2.11
CA LEU A 101 -10.03 -8.02 1.55
C LEU A 101 -10.88 -7.32 2.60
N PHE A 102 -11.48 -6.21 2.23
CA PHE A 102 -12.40 -5.49 3.11
C PHE A 102 -13.72 -5.21 2.39
N ARG A 103 -14.78 -5.07 3.19
CA ARG A 103 -16.04 -4.50 2.73
C ARG A 103 -16.06 -3.04 3.16
N SER A 104 -17.05 -2.29 2.66
CA SER A 104 -17.19 -0.87 2.97
C SER A 104 -16.91 -0.62 4.46
N LEU A 105 -16.06 0.37 4.73
CA LEU A 105 -15.70 0.79 6.08
C LEU A 105 -16.68 1.84 6.63
N THR A 106 -17.69 2.18 5.87
CA THR A 106 -18.73 3.10 6.28
C THR A 106 -19.93 2.36 6.82
#